data_5ef148b7c1ff3cf13ffeed5262c6bf55
#
_entry.id   5ef148b7c1ff3cf13ffeed5262c6bf55
#
_cell.length_a   1.000
_cell.length_b   1.000
_cell.length_c   1.000
_cell.angle_alpha   90.00
_cell.angle_beta   90.00
_cell.angle_gamma   90.00
#
_symmetry.space_group_name_H-M   'P 1'
#
loop_
_entity.id
_entity.type
_entity.pdbx_description
1 polymer ?
#
loop_
_entity_poly.entity_id
_entity_poly.type
_entity_poly.pdbx_seq_one_letter_code
_entity_poly.pdbx_strand_id
1 'polypeptide(L)'
;MAEREKILEVRDLNISFRTDSGIVNAIRGVNLDLYKGETIAIVGESGSGKSVTTKAIMGIMAGNGSIDGGSINYTWTDENTGERITKDICQLSEKEMQSEIRGRKIAMVFQDPMTSLNPTMTIGNQIMEPMIHHYNTPKEEAYKKAVELLQLVGITNAEKRMKNYPHQLSGGMRQRIVIAIALSCDPYVLICDEPTTALDVTIQAKILELIQDIQKKKDLSVIYITHDLGVVAKVADYVNVMYAGKIVETGTIDEIFYDPRHPYTWGLLSSMPDLDTDDDELYTIPGTPPNLAHEVKGDAFAPRNKYALNIDLRIEPPMFKVPGSTTHKVASWLMHEKAPKVEMPVEDRKSTRLNSSHLSRSR
;
A
#
# COMPACT_ATOMS: atom_id res chain seq x y z
N MET A 1 12.61 -7.45 -23.83
CA MET A 1 11.70 -7.53 -22.67
C MET A 1 10.42 -6.84 -23.08
N ALA A 2 9.25 -7.44 -22.87
CA ALA A 2 7.99 -6.74 -23.11
C ALA A 2 7.97 -5.48 -22.23
N GLU A 3 7.57 -4.36 -22.79
CA GLU A 3 7.45 -3.10 -22.06
C GLU A 3 6.37 -3.28 -20.99
N ARG A 4 6.74 -3.11 -19.71
CA ARG A 4 5.78 -3.27 -18.58
C ARG A 4 4.73 -2.17 -18.67
N GLU A 5 3.47 -2.55 -18.70
CA GLU A 5 2.35 -1.62 -18.80
C GLU A 5 2.14 -0.86 -17.49
N LYS A 6 2.39 0.46 -17.49
CA LYS A 6 2.11 1.32 -16.37
C LYS A 6 0.61 1.68 -16.35
N ILE A 7 -0.07 1.36 -15.25
CA ILE A 7 -1.51 1.57 -15.09
C ILE A 7 -1.85 2.71 -14.12
N LEU A 8 -0.97 3.01 -13.17
CA LEU A 8 -1.12 4.16 -12.27
C LEU A 8 0.19 4.91 -12.19
N GLU A 9 0.10 6.24 -12.33
CA GLU A 9 1.23 7.14 -12.28
C GLU A 9 0.90 8.35 -11.40
N VAL A 10 1.55 8.46 -10.25
CA VAL A 10 1.45 9.60 -9.35
C VAL A 10 2.69 10.47 -9.54
N ARG A 11 2.50 11.79 -9.75
CA ARG A 11 3.60 12.73 -9.94
C ARG A 11 3.42 13.98 -9.09
N ASP A 12 4.46 14.30 -8.33
CA ASP A 12 4.60 15.48 -7.49
C ASP A 12 3.35 15.79 -6.66
N LEU A 13 2.72 14.73 -6.13
CA LEU A 13 1.47 14.84 -5.38
C LEU A 13 1.71 15.59 -4.07
N ASN A 14 0.94 16.66 -3.87
CA ASN A 14 0.95 17.48 -2.64
C ASN A 14 -0.46 17.53 -2.07
N ILE A 15 -0.58 17.26 -0.76
CA ILE A 15 -1.87 17.25 -0.06
C ILE A 15 -1.70 17.93 1.29
N SER A 16 -2.61 18.85 1.59
CA SER A 16 -2.70 19.48 2.91
C SER A 16 -4.07 19.30 3.55
N PHE A 17 -4.10 19.44 4.87
CA PHE A 17 -5.31 19.42 5.67
C PHE A 17 -5.41 20.71 6.49
N ARG A 18 -6.59 21.33 6.48
CA ARG A 18 -6.91 22.45 7.38
C ARG A 18 -7.34 21.90 8.73
N THR A 19 -6.64 22.29 9.77
CA THR A 19 -6.93 21.92 11.16
C THR A 19 -7.08 23.17 12.01
N ASP A 20 -7.59 23.05 13.21
CA ASP A 20 -7.71 24.17 14.15
C ASP A 20 -6.34 24.80 14.51
N SER A 21 -5.27 24.01 14.42
CA SER A 21 -3.88 24.43 14.69
C SER A 21 -3.15 24.96 13.45
N GLY A 22 -3.79 24.99 12.26
CA GLY A 22 -3.19 25.46 11.02
C GLY A 22 -3.26 24.45 9.88
N ILE A 23 -2.42 24.65 8.86
CA ILE A 23 -2.33 23.79 7.69
C ILE A 23 -1.27 22.72 7.93
N VAL A 24 -1.64 21.46 7.78
CA VAL A 24 -0.73 20.30 7.86
C VAL A 24 -0.44 19.80 6.45
N ASN A 25 0.81 19.88 6.00
CA ASN A 25 1.28 19.39 4.70
C ASN A 25 1.54 17.88 4.76
N ALA A 26 0.48 17.10 4.64
CA ALA A 26 0.53 15.64 4.87
C ALA A 26 1.29 14.88 3.77
N ILE A 27 1.24 15.36 2.53
CA ILE A 27 1.95 14.80 1.37
C ILE A 27 2.73 15.91 0.68
N ARG A 28 4.00 15.64 0.38
CA ARG A 28 4.98 16.65 -0.04
C ARG A 28 5.78 16.17 -1.26
N GLY A 29 5.15 16.15 -2.45
CA GLY A 29 5.79 15.76 -3.71
C GLY A 29 6.00 14.26 -3.85
N VAL A 30 4.97 13.44 -3.58
CA VAL A 30 5.04 11.99 -3.75
C VAL A 30 5.00 11.61 -5.22
N ASN A 31 5.93 10.72 -5.62
CA ASN A 31 6.00 10.10 -6.93
C ASN A 31 5.92 8.58 -6.76
N LEU A 32 5.01 7.92 -7.51
CA LEU A 32 4.75 6.49 -7.38
C LEU A 32 4.27 5.93 -8.73
N ASP A 33 4.75 4.76 -9.09
CA ASP A 33 4.32 4.00 -10.27
C ASP A 33 3.75 2.64 -9.86
N LEU A 34 2.70 2.20 -10.55
CA LEU A 34 2.18 0.84 -10.47
C LEU A 34 2.04 0.28 -11.87
N TYR A 35 2.62 -0.90 -12.09
CA TYR A 35 2.51 -1.62 -13.34
C TYR A 35 1.46 -2.73 -13.24
N LYS A 36 0.92 -3.11 -14.38
CA LYS A 36 -0.09 -4.18 -14.48
C LYS A 36 0.43 -5.49 -13.89
N GLY A 37 -0.39 -6.14 -13.04
CA GLY A 37 -0.04 -7.39 -12.38
C GLY A 37 1.03 -7.28 -11.29
N GLU A 38 1.52 -6.07 -10.97
CA GLU A 38 2.53 -5.83 -9.95
C GLU A 38 1.90 -5.64 -8.57
N THR A 39 2.62 -6.08 -7.54
CA THR A 39 2.33 -5.72 -6.16
C THR A 39 3.37 -4.72 -5.65
N ILE A 40 2.94 -3.51 -5.33
CA ILE A 40 3.79 -2.53 -4.65
C ILE A 40 3.42 -2.41 -3.18
N ALA A 41 4.41 -2.17 -2.33
CA ALA A 41 4.20 -1.83 -0.92
C ALA A 41 4.54 -0.37 -0.65
N ILE A 42 3.76 0.29 0.20
CA ILE A 42 4.07 1.59 0.80
C ILE A 42 4.25 1.35 2.29
N VAL A 43 5.47 1.55 2.78
CA VAL A 43 5.85 1.27 4.16
C VAL A 43 6.33 2.51 4.89
N GLY A 44 6.24 2.52 6.21
CA GLY A 44 6.70 3.61 7.06
C GLY A 44 5.93 3.69 8.37
N GLU A 45 6.37 4.53 9.29
CA GLU A 45 5.71 4.75 10.58
C GLU A 45 4.28 5.30 10.43
N SER A 46 3.48 5.19 11.49
CA SER A 46 2.17 5.84 11.55
C SER A 46 2.29 7.35 11.32
N GLY A 47 1.36 7.93 10.57
CA GLY A 47 1.40 9.36 10.23
C GLY A 47 2.37 9.74 9.11
N SER A 48 3.10 8.79 8.48
CA SER A 48 4.00 9.10 7.35
C SER A 48 3.30 9.53 6.05
N GLY A 49 1.96 9.37 5.94
CA GLY A 49 1.17 9.78 4.79
C GLY A 49 0.64 8.64 3.91
N LYS A 50 0.94 7.37 4.24
CA LYS A 50 0.55 6.18 3.44
C LYS A 50 -0.92 6.16 3.05
N SER A 51 -1.80 6.13 4.06
CA SER A 51 -3.26 6.07 3.84
C SER A 51 -3.82 7.35 3.21
N VAL A 52 -3.17 8.50 3.41
CA VAL A 52 -3.57 9.76 2.75
C VAL A 52 -3.33 9.66 1.24
N THR A 53 -2.17 9.13 0.82
CA THR A 53 -1.83 8.94 -0.59
C THR A 53 -2.85 8.02 -1.28
N THR A 54 -3.19 6.89 -0.68
CA THR A 54 -4.14 5.95 -1.29
C THR A 54 -5.59 6.43 -1.24
N LYS A 55 -5.98 7.17 -0.20
CA LYS A 55 -7.29 7.84 -0.17
C LYS A 55 -7.41 8.91 -1.25
N ALA A 56 -6.32 9.61 -1.60
CA ALA A 56 -6.30 10.53 -2.74
C ALA A 56 -6.48 9.79 -4.07
N ILE A 57 -5.83 8.63 -4.26
CA ILE A 57 -6.04 7.76 -5.44
C ILE A 57 -7.51 7.33 -5.55
N MET A 58 -8.16 7.06 -4.43
CA MET A 58 -9.58 6.68 -4.38
C MET A 58 -10.53 7.88 -4.46
N GLY A 59 -10.04 9.12 -4.37
CA GLY A 59 -10.87 10.32 -4.30
C GLY A 59 -11.76 10.40 -3.05
N ILE A 60 -11.34 9.81 -1.92
CA ILE A 60 -12.10 9.75 -0.65
C ILE A 60 -11.41 10.49 0.49
N MET A 61 -10.81 11.63 0.19
CA MET A 61 -10.19 12.45 1.23
C MET A 61 -11.23 13.06 2.19
N ALA A 62 -10.80 13.35 3.41
CA ALA A 62 -11.62 14.08 4.37
C ALA A 62 -11.94 15.49 3.84
N GLY A 63 -13.11 16.04 4.21
CA GLY A 63 -13.58 17.30 3.68
C GLY A 63 -12.73 18.55 4.01
N ASN A 64 -11.81 18.42 4.97
CA ASN A 64 -10.81 19.46 5.30
C ASN A 64 -9.47 19.27 4.56
N GLY A 65 -9.35 18.25 3.70
CA GLY A 65 -8.16 17.98 2.89
C GLY A 65 -8.28 18.54 1.48
N SER A 66 -7.16 18.97 0.90
CA SER A 66 -7.06 19.44 -0.48
C SER A 66 -5.84 18.84 -1.17
N ILE A 67 -5.98 18.54 -2.47
CA ILE A 67 -4.83 18.27 -3.35
C ILE A 67 -4.34 19.64 -3.83
N ASP A 68 -3.13 20.01 -3.42
CA ASP A 68 -2.55 21.33 -3.68
C ASP A 68 -1.71 21.35 -4.98
N GLY A 69 -1.35 20.16 -5.48
CA GLY A 69 -0.58 20.02 -6.73
C GLY A 69 -0.28 18.59 -7.06
N GLY A 70 0.27 18.39 -8.25
CA GLY A 70 0.59 17.09 -8.81
C GLY A 70 -0.53 16.47 -9.61
N SER A 71 -0.35 15.21 -10.02
CA SER A 71 -1.33 14.45 -10.80
C SER A 71 -1.37 12.98 -10.38
N ILE A 72 -2.53 12.36 -10.59
CA ILE A 72 -2.75 10.92 -10.39
C ILE A 72 -3.35 10.37 -11.69
N ASN A 73 -2.51 9.92 -12.60
CA ASN A 73 -2.94 9.40 -13.88
C ASN A 73 -3.23 7.91 -13.78
N TYR A 74 -4.47 7.52 -14.06
CA TYR A 74 -4.87 6.13 -14.16
C TYR A 74 -5.15 5.77 -15.62
N THR A 75 -4.56 4.67 -16.08
CA THR A 75 -4.63 4.20 -17.47
C THR A 75 -5.25 2.80 -17.51
N TRP A 76 -6.24 2.61 -18.40
CA TRP A 76 -6.84 1.31 -18.67
C TRP A 76 -7.15 1.16 -20.16
N THR A 77 -7.41 -0.07 -20.59
CA THR A 77 -7.91 -0.35 -21.93
C THR A 77 -9.43 -0.51 -21.86
N ASP A 78 -10.15 0.23 -22.69
CA ASP A 78 -11.59 0.07 -22.83
C ASP A 78 -11.90 -1.26 -23.49
N GLU A 79 -12.75 -2.08 -22.87
CA GLU A 79 -13.05 -3.43 -23.32
C GLU A 79 -13.86 -3.46 -24.62
N ASN A 80 -14.62 -2.39 -24.92
CA ASN A 80 -15.47 -2.33 -26.10
C ASN A 80 -14.74 -1.78 -27.32
N THR A 81 -13.87 -0.78 -27.12
CA THR A 81 -13.17 -0.11 -28.21
C THR A 81 -11.73 -0.60 -28.40
N GLY A 82 -11.14 -1.22 -27.37
CA GLY A 82 -9.72 -1.58 -27.32
C GLY A 82 -8.79 -0.37 -27.17
N GLU A 83 -9.32 0.84 -27.00
CA GLU A 83 -8.55 2.04 -26.84
C GLU A 83 -7.96 2.17 -25.43
N ARG A 84 -6.74 2.70 -25.38
CA ARG A 84 -6.08 3.02 -24.12
C ARG A 84 -6.50 4.40 -23.64
N ILE A 85 -7.19 4.45 -22.48
CA ILE A 85 -7.71 5.66 -21.88
C ILE A 85 -6.84 6.01 -20.67
N THR A 86 -6.41 7.28 -20.57
CA THR A 86 -5.74 7.80 -19.38
C THR A 86 -6.54 8.99 -18.84
N LYS A 87 -6.84 8.98 -17.54
CA LYS A 87 -7.50 10.10 -16.84
C LYS A 87 -6.70 10.50 -15.61
N ASP A 88 -6.60 11.80 -15.39
CA ASP A 88 -6.08 12.34 -14.13
C ASP A 88 -7.19 12.35 -13.08
N ILE A 89 -7.07 11.48 -12.08
CA ILE A 89 -8.02 11.34 -10.98
C ILE A 89 -8.23 12.67 -10.23
N CYS A 90 -7.18 13.50 -10.13
CA CYS A 90 -7.26 14.78 -9.46
C CYS A 90 -8.23 15.77 -10.13
N GLN A 91 -8.56 15.56 -11.40
CA GLN A 91 -9.45 16.41 -12.20
C GLN A 91 -10.87 15.86 -12.33
N LEU A 92 -11.11 14.62 -11.86
CA LEU A 92 -12.42 13.99 -11.96
C LEU A 92 -13.39 14.56 -10.91
N SER A 93 -14.63 14.78 -11.33
CA SER A 93 -15.73 15.09 -10.43
C SER A 93 -16.09 13.86 -9.57
N GLU A 94 -16.73 14.09 -8.43
CA GLU A 94 -17.21 13.00 -7.56
C GLU A 94 -18.12 12.02 -8.32
N LYS A 95 -18.95 12.53 -9.23
CA LYS A 95 -19.82 11.69 -10.07
C LYS A 95 -19.02 10.78 -11.00
N GLU A 96 -17.98 11.29 -11.64
CA GLU A 96 -17.08 10.48 -12.51
C GLU A 96 -16.29 9.48 -11.68
N MET A 97 -15.78 9.87 -10.52
CA MET A 97 -15.11 8.95 -9.62
C MET A 97 -16.01 7.77 -9.21
N GLN A 98 -17.26 8.04 -8.86
CA GLN A 98 -18.23 6.99 -8.49
C GLN A 98 -18.64 6.11 -9.68
N SER A 99 -18.86 6.70 -10.86
CA SER A 99 -19.37 5.96 -12.00
C SER A 99 -18.32 5.19 -12.78
N GLU A 100 -17.04 5.67 -12.80
CA GLU A 100 -16.02 5.10 -13.68
C GLU A 100 -14.86 4.42 -12.94
N ILE A 101 -14.44 4.96 -11.80
CA ILE A 101 -13.19 4.54 -11.14
C ILE A 101 -13.47 3.69 -9.90
N ARG A 102 -14.18 4.29 -8.92
CA ARG A 102 -14.34 3.72 -7.59
C ARG A 102 -15.17 2.45 -7.62
N GLY A 103 -14.61 1.35 -7.12
CA GLY A 103 -15.22 0.02 -7.13
C GLY A 103 -15.14 -0.71 -8.47
N ARG A 104 -15.16 0.00 -9.61
CA ARG A 104 -15.12 -0.60 -10.96
C ARG A 104 -13.71 -0.86 -11.47
N LYS A 105 -12.80 0.09 -11.26
CA LYS A 105 -11.42 0.03 -11.74
C LYS A 105 -10.44 -0.12 -10.59
N ILE A 106 -10.66 0.63 -9.52
CA ILE A 106 -9.86 0.62 -8.31
C ILE A 106 -10.79 0.34 -7.13
N ALA A 107 -10.47 -0.67 -6.35
CA ALA A 107 -11.16 -1.01 -5.11
C ALA A 107 -10.22 -0.93 -3.91
N MET A 108 -10.76 -0.80 -2.70
CA MET A 108 -9.98 -0.65 -1.48
C MET A 108 -10.52 -1.54 -0.36
N VAL A 109 -9.61 -2.21 0.32
CA VAL A 109 -9.84 -2.93 1.58
C VAL A 109 -9.27 -2.06 2.69
N PHE A 110 -10.14 -1.62 3.61
CA PHE A 110 -9.78 -0.76 4.74
C PHE A 110 -9.24 -1.56 5.91
N GLN A 111 -8.52 -0.88 6.80
CA GLN A 111 -7.85 -1.45 7.96
C GLN A 111 -8.77 -2.23 8.91
N ASP A 112 -9.98 -1.71 9.18
CA ASP A 112 -10.91 -2.31 10.13
C ASP A 112 -12.15 -2.91 9.44
N PRO A 113 -12.29 -4.24 9.40
CA PRO A 113 -13.45 -4.90 8.84
C PRO A 113 -14.73 -4.66 9.66
N MET A 114 -14.62 -4.24 10.93
CA MET A 114 -15.77 -3.98 11.80
C MET A 114 -16.51 -2.70 11.40
N THR A 115 -15.76 -1.70 10.97
CA THR A 115 -16.32 -0.42 10.49
C THR A 115 -16.67 -0.45 9.00
N SER A 116 -16.11 -1.39 8.25
CA SER A 116 -16.33 -1.52 6.80
C SER A 116 -17.65 -2.23 6.44
N LEU A 117 -18.18 -3.08 7.33
CA LEU A 117 -19.42 -3.83 7.09
C LEU A 117 -20.61 -3.16 7.79
N ASN A 118 -21.71 -3.00 7.06
CA ASN A 118 -22.97 -2.51 7.64
C ASN A 118 -23.59 -3.60 8.54
N PRO A 119 -23.72 -3.38 9.87
CA PRO A 119 -24.21 -4.38 10.79
C PRO A 119 -25.69 -4.73 10.60
N THR A 120 -26.48 -3.88 9.93
CA THR A 120 -27.91 -4.05 9.71
C THR A 120 -28.25 -4.74 8.38
N MET A 121 -27.25 -4.98 7.53
CA MET A 121 -27.41 -5.64 6.22
C MET A 121 -26.81 -7.04 6.24
N THR A 122 -27.47 -7.97 5.51
CA THR A 122 -26.89 -9.31 5.32
C THR A 122 -25.64 -9.26 4.45
N ILE A 123 -24.76 -10.23 4.61
CA ILE A 123 -23.51 -10.35 3.86
C ILE A 123 -23.78 -10.41 2.35
N GLY A 124 -24.76 -11.22 1.94
CA GLY A 124 -25.14 -11.34 0.54
C GLY A 124 -25.56 -10.01 -0.09
N ASN A 125 -26.37 -9.24 0.63
CA ASN A 125 -26.80 -7.92 0.12
C ASN A 125 -25.61 -6.98 -0.05
N GLN A 126 -24.67 -6.95 0.91
CA GLN A 126 -23.48 -6.09 0.83
C GLN A 126 -22.55 -6.47 -0.33
N ILE A 127 -22.41 -7.78 -0.65
CA ILE A 127 -21.59 -8.22 -1.79
C ILE A 127 -22.28 -7.92 -3.13
N MET A 128 -23.61 -8.06 -3.17
CA MET A 128 -24.40 -7.83 -4.40
C MET A 128 -24.56 -6.33 -4.72
N GLU A 129 -24.57 -5.46 -3.71
CA GLU A 129 -24.85 -4.03 -3.84
C GLU A 129 -23.97 -3.33 -4.89
N PRO A 130 -22.61 -3.49 -4.89
CA PRO A 130 -21.78 -2.85 -5.90
C PRO A 130 -22.09 -3.30 -7.33
N MET A 131 -22.36 -4.58 -7.55
CA MET A 131 -22.69 -5.13 -8.86
C MET A 131 -24.01 -4.57 -9.39
N ILE A 132 -25.02 -4.49 -8.53
CA ILE A 132 -26.33 -3.93 -8.87
C ILE A 132 -26.19 -2.43 -9.14
N HIS A 133 -25.45 -1.71 -8.29
CA HIS A 133 -25.30 -0.25 -8.40
C HIS A 133 -24.49 0.16 -9.64
N HIS A 134 -23.37 -0.49 -9.92
CA HIS A 134 -22.46 -0.09 -10.99
C HIS A 134 -22.82 -0.63 -12.36
N TYR A 135 -23.40 -1.83 -12.42
CA TYR A 135 -23.65 -2.53 -13.69
C TYR A 135 -25.14 -2.83 -13.94
N ASN A 136 -26.05 -2.44 -13.02
CA ASN A 136 -27.45 -2.82 -13.05
C ASN A 136 -27.65 -4.35 -13.19
N THR A 137 -26.73 -5.12 -12.59
CA THR A 137 -26.77 -6.59 -12.66
C THR A 137 -28.07 -7.11 -12.07
N PRO A 138 -28.78 -8.03 -12.75
CA PRO A 138 -29.99 -8.66 -12.22
C PRO A 138 -29.70 -9.37 -10.88
N LYS A 139 -30.64 -9.28 -9.93
CA LYS A 139 -30.44 -9.78 -8.57
C LYS A 139 -30.05 -11.26 -8.51
N GLU A 140 -30.61 -12.09 -9.41
CA GLU A 140 -30.31 -13.53 -9.47
C GLU A 140 -28.86 -13.78 -9.93
N GLU A 141 -28.38 -13.02 -10.89
CA GLU A 141 -27.01 -13.08 -11.38
C GLU A 141 -26.03 -12.57 -10.32
N ALA A 142 -26.32 -11.41 -9.70
CA ALA A 142 -25.54 -10.86 -8.60
C ALA A 142 -25.46 -11.85 -7.42
N TYR A 143 -26.55 -12.59 -7.13
CA TYR A 143 -26.54 -13.61 -6.08
C TYR A 143 -25.58 -14.76 -6.41
N LYS A 144 -25.62 -15.29 -7.64
CA LYS A 144 -24.71 -16.38 -8.08
C LYS A 144 -23.26 -15.93 -7.98
N LYS A 145 -22.94 -14.74 -8.51
CA LYS A 145 -21.60 -14.18 -8.45
C LYS A 145 -21.14 -13.92 -7.00
N ALA A 146 -22.03 -13.47 -6.12
CA ALA A 146 -21.72 -13.28 -4.70
C ALA A 146 -21.38 -14.60 -3.99
N VAL A 147 -22.09 -15.70 -4.31
CA VAL A 147 -21.77 -17.03 -3.79
C VAL A 147 -20.40 -17.51 -4.28
N GLU A 148 -20.09 -17.31 -5.56
CA GLU A 148 -18.78 -17.64 -6.15
C GLU A 148 -17.64 -16.83 -5.49
N LEU A 149 -17.86 -15.54 -5.22
CA LEU A 149 -16.90 -14.69 -4.51
C LEU A 149 -16.66 -15.18 -3.08
N LEU A 150 -17.71 -15.55 -2.34
CA LEU A 150 -17.56 -16.13 -1.02
C LEU A 150 -16.75 -17.44 -1.05
N GLN A 151 -16.96 -18.28 -2.05
CA GLN A 151 -16.17 -19.50 -2.26
C GLN A 151 -14.71 -19.17 -2.60
N LEU A 152 -14.48 -18.18 -3.49
CA LEU A 152 -13.15 -17.70 -3.88
C LEU A 152 -12.34 -17.24 -2.67
N VAL A 153 -12.96 -16.50 -1.75
CA VAL A 153 -12.29 -16.04 -0.51
C VAL A 153 -12.27 -17.13 0.59
N GLY A 154 -12.66 -18.36 0.29
CA GLY A 154 -12.56 -19.49 1.20
C GLY A 154 -13.60 -19.49 2.33
N ILE A 155 -14.79 -18.94 2.10
CA ILE A 155 -15.93 -19.04 3.02
C ILE A 155 -16.68 -20.35 2.77
N THR A 156 -16.69 -21.24 3.75
CA THR A 156 -17.44 -22.51 3.68
C THR A 156 -18.93 -22.28 3.81
N ASN A 157 -19.74 -23.13 3.13
CA ASN A 157 -21.21 -23.02 3.09
C ASN A 157 -21.68 -21.64 2.61
N ALA A 158 -21.09 -21.13 1.51
CA ALA A 158 -21.28 -19.79 0.99
C ALA A 158 -22.75 -19.37 0.87
N GLU A 159 -23.62 -20.22 0.27
CA GLU A 159 -25.06 -19.94 0.12
C GLU A 159 -25.75 -19.68 1.46
N LYS A 160 -25.42 -20.47 2.50
CA LYS A 160 -25.98 -20.26 3.83
C LYS A 160 -25.47 -18.96 4.44
N ARG A 161 -24.21 -18.60 4.17
CA ARG A 161 -23.58 -17.40 4.71
C ARG A 161 -24.11 -16.12 4.07
N MET A 162 -24.68 -16.16 2.88
CA MET A 162 -25.35 -15.00 2.25
C MET A 162 -26.42 -14.37 3.15
N LYS A 163 -27.07 -15.16 3.99
CA LYS A 163 -28.15 -14.72 4.90
C LYS A 163 -27.63 -14.25 6.27
N ASN A 164 -26.35 -14.44 6.57
CA ASN A 164 -25.76 -14.01 7.85
C ASN A 164 -25.55 -12.50 7.88
N TYR A 165 -25.50 -11.98 9.11
CA TYR A 165 -25.10 -10.60 9.42
C TYR A 165 -23.63 -10.57 9.90
N PRO A 166 -22.96 -9.43 9.83
CA PRO A 166 -21.55 -9.31 10.22
C PRO A 166 -21.25 -9.81 11.63
N HIS A 167 -22.11 -9.53 12.60
CA HIS A 167 -21.94 -9.92 14.01
C HIS A 167 -21.97 -11.45 14.24
N GLN A 168 -22.47 -12.22 13.27
CA GLN A 168 -22.52 -13.69 13.33
C GLN A 168 -21.25 -14.38 12.83
N LEU A 169 -20.21 -13.59 12.48
CA LEU A 169 -19.00 -14.05 11.81
C LEU A 169 -17.75 -13.69 12.62
N SER A 170 -16.70 -14.52 12.54
CA SER A 170 -15.40 -14.23 13.13
C SER A 170 -14.69 -13.06 12.40
N GLY A 171 -13.69 -12.45 13.04
CA GLY A 171 -12.89 -11.37 12.46
C GLY A 171 -12.28 -11.73 11.12
N GLY A 172 -11.64 -12.91 11.01
CA GLY A 172 -11.07 -13.40 9.75
C GLY A 172 -12.12 -13.68 8.67
N MET A 173 -13.33 -14.12 9.02
CA MET A 173 -14.43 -14.25 8.05
C MET A 173 -14.91 -12.89 7.56
N ARG A 174 -15.04 -11.90 8.45
CA ARG A 174 -15.42 -10.53 8.05
C ARG A 174 -14.41 -9.93 7.11
N GLN A 175 -13.10 -10.10 7.38
CA GLN A 175 -12.04 -9.62 6.50
C GLN A 175 -12.13 -10.25 5.09
N ARG A 176 -12.35 -11.56 5.01
CA ARG A 176 -12.57 -12.25 3.72
C ARG A 176 -13.79 -11.71 2.96
N ILE A 177 -14.84 -11.35 3.67
CA ILE A 177 -16.04 -10.76 3.09
C ILE A 177 -15.78 -9.35 2.57
N VAL A 178 -15.04 -8.52 3.31
CA VAL A 178 -14.62 -7.20 2.83
C VAL A 178 -13.79 -7.32 1.54
N ILE A 179 -12.90 -8.31 1.46
CA ILE A 179 -12.17 -8.62 0.22
C ILE A 179 -13.14 -9.05 -0.90
N ALA A 180 -14.13 -9.91 -0.61
CA ALA A 180 -15.13 -10.31 -1.59
C ALA A 180 -15.94 -9.13 -2.13
N ILE A 181 -16.33 -8.18 -1.26
CA ILE A 181 -17.00 -6.94 -1.66
C ILE A 181 -16.10 -6.11 -2.57
N ALA A 182 -14.84 -5.91 -2.20
CA ALA A 182 -13.88 -5.16 -3.01
C ALA A 182 -13.69 -5.77 -4.41
N LEU A 183 -13.76 -7.09 -4.52
CA LEU A 183 -13.61 -7.83 -5.79
C LEU A 183 -14.92 -7.98 -6.60
N SER A 184 -16.06 -7.55 -6.07
CA SER A 184 -17.37 -7.84 -6.67
C SER A 184 -17.58 -7.24 -8.06
N CYS A 185 -16.88 -6.14 -8.36
CA CYS A 185 -16.92 -5.48 -9.66
C CYS A 185 -15.69 -5.77 -10.54
N ASP A 186 -14.91 -6.80 -10.24
CA ASP A 186 -13.69 -7.20 -10.96
C ASP A 186 -12.72 -6.03 -11.22
N PRO A 187 -12.23 -5.33 -10.17
CA PRO A 187 -11.33 -4.20 -10.33
C PRO A 187 -9.97 -4.64 -10.90
N TYR A 188 -9.25 -3.70 -11.53
CA TYR A 188 -7.88 -3.93 -12.00
C TYR A 188 -6.83 -3.64 -10.93
N VAL A 189 -7.18 -2.79 -9.96
CA VAL A 189 -6.29 -2.40 -8.84
C VAL A 189 -7.01 -2.63 -7.52
N LEU A 190 -6.35 -3.32 -6.60
CA LEU A 190 -6.79 -3.49 -5.22
C LEU A 190 -5.83 -2.77 -4.28
N ILE A 191 -6.33 -1.82 -3.52
CA ILE A 191 -5.60 -1.15 -2.45
C ILE A 191 -5.92 -1.86 -1.14
N CYS A 192 -4.89 -2.30 -0.42
CA CYS A 192 -5.00 -2.97 0.87
C CYS A 192 -4.38 -2.07 1.94
N ASP A 193 -5.19 -1.32 2.68
CA ASP A 193 -4.74 -0.45 3.76
C ASP A 193 -4.72 -1.23 5.08
N GLU A 194 -3.54 -1.71 5.47
CA GLU A 194 -3.30 -2.53 6.66
C GLU A 194 -4.31 -3.68 6.84
N PRO A 195 -4.52 -4.54 5.82
CA PRO A 195 -5.66 -5.45 5.77
C PRO A 195 -5.65 -6.55 6.83
N THR A 196 -4.60 -6.64 7.65
CA THR A 196 -4.38 -7.72 8.61
C THR A 196 -4.08 -7.26 10.04
N THR A 197 -4.00 -5.95 10.28
CA THR A 197 -3.56 -5.39 11.59
C THR A 197 -4.46 -5.81 12.77
N ALA A 198 -5.74 -6.04 12.54
CA ALA A 198 -6.71 -6.46 13.58
C ALA A 198 -6.85 -7.99 13.70
N LEU A 199 -5.96 -8.78 13.08
CA LEU A 199 -6.07 -10.23 13.03
C LEU A 199 -4.89 -10.90 13.73
N ASP A 200 -5.10 -12.12 14.25
CA ASP A 200 -4.00 -12.95 14.75
C ASP A 200 -3.06 -13.39 13.63
N VAL A 201 -1.80 -13.69 13.97
CA VAL A 201 -0.72 -14.00 13.03
C VAL A 201 -1.08 -15.13 12.06
N THR A 202 -1.82 -16.15 12.53
CA THR A 202 -2.21 -17.30 11.71
C THR A 202 -3.24 -16.91 10.65
N ILE A 203 -4.22 -16.09 11.04
CA ILE A 203 -5.25 -15.59 10.12
C ILE A 203 -4.64 -14.57 9.16
N GLN A 204 -3.72 -13.71 9.64
CA GLN A 204 -2.97 -12.78 8.82
C GLN A 204 -2.26 -13.50 7.65
N ALA A 205 -1.49 -14.55 7.93
CA ALA A 205 -0.80 -15.33 6.89
C ALA A 205 -1.79 -15.85 5.82
N LYS A 206 -2.93 -16.42 6.26
CA LYS A 206 -3.95 -16.94 5.34
C LYS A 206 -4.64 -15.86 4.49
N ILE A 207 -4.80 -14.64 5.01
CA ILE A 207 -5.35 -13.51 4.24
C ILE A 207 -4.34 -13.04 3.19
N LEU A 208 -3.04 -12.99 3.53
CA LEU A 208 -2.00 -12.60 2.58
C LEU A 208 -1.88 -13.62 1.44
N GLU A 209 -1.85 -14.91 1.74
CA GLU A 209 -1.87 -15.99 0.73
C GLU A 209 -3.11 -15.88 -0.16
N LEU A 210 -4.28 -15.65 0.42
CA LEU A 210 -5.52 -15.46 -0.33
C LEU A 210 -5.42 -14.30 -1.33
N ILE A 211 -4.92 -13.14 -0.92
CA ILE A 211 -4.78 -11.97 -1.80
C ILE A 211 -3.78 -12.26 -2.93
N GLN A 212 -2.65 -12.93 -2.64
CA GLN A 212 -1.67 -13.34 -3.66
C GLN A 212 -2.27 -14.34 -4.67
N ASP A 213 -3.05 -15.31 -4.20
CA ASP A 213 -3.72 -16.28 -5.08
C ASP A 213 -4.74 -15.60 -6.00
N ILE A 214 -5.49 -14.64 -5.47
CA ILE A 214 -6.46 -13.87 -6.24
C ILE A 214 -5.73 -12.97 -7.26
N GLN A 215 -4.65 -12.30 -6.85
CA GLN A 215 -3.81 -11.48 -7.73
C GLN A 215 -3.36 -12.27 -8.96
N LYS A 216 -2.79 -13.46 -8.74
CA LYS A 216 -2.31 -14.33 -9.83
C LYS A 216 -3.43 -14.83 -10.73
N LYS A 217 -4.60 -15.19 -10.14
CA LYS A 217 -5.75 -15.73 -10.90
C LYS A 217 -6.46 -14.67 -11.74
N LYS A 218 -6.48 -13.41 -11.27
CA LYS A 218 -7.26 -12.32 -11.89
C LYS A 218 -6.38 -11.28 -12.58
N ASP A 219 -5.06 -11.46 -12.66
CA ASP A 219 -4.10 -10.46 -13.18
C ASP A 219 -4.27 -9.08 -12.51
N LEU A 220 -4.52 -9.10 -11.20
CA LEU A 220 -4.83 -7.95 -10.37
C LEU A 220 -3.54 -7.24 -9.98
N SER A 221 -3.52 -5.90 -10.02
CA SER A 221 -2.42 -5.11 -9.46
C SER A 221 -2.75 -4.71 -8.04
N VAL A 222 -1.77 -4.74 -7.13
CA VAL A 222 -2.05 -4.54 -5.70
C VAL A 222 -1.15 -3.44 -5.12
N ILE A 223 -1.75 -2.57 -4.31
CA ILE A 223 -1.03 -1.60 -3.47
C ILE A 223 -1.24 -2.01 -2.01
N TYR A 224 -0.17 -2.47 -1.36
CA TYR A 224 -0.18 -2.74 0.07
C TYR A 224 0.30 -1.54 0.86
N ILE A 225 -0.45 -1.15 1.88
CA ILE A 225 -0.02 -0.24 2.92
C ILE A 225 0.16 -1.04 4.20
N THR A 226 1.34 -1.00 4.78
CA THR A 226 1.63 -1.67 6.05
C THR A 226 2.84 -1.03 6.74
N HIS A 227 2.94 -1.20 8.03
CA HIS A 227 4.16 -0.93 8.82
C HIS A 227 4.96 -2.22 9.07
N ASP A 228 4.42 -3.39 8.71
CA ASP A 228 5.05 -4.70 8.90
C ASP A 228 5.87 -5.10 7.67
N LEU A 229 7.19 -4.96 7.78
CA LEU A 229 8.13 -5.34 6.73
C LEU A 229 8.16 -6.86 6.49
N GLY A 230 7.80 -7.67 7.49
CA GLY A 230 7.68 -9.13 7.31
C GLY A 230 6.54 -9.50 6.36
N VAL A 231 5.46 -8.73 6.36
CA VAL A 231 4.37 -8.83 5.37
C VAL A 231 4.90 -8.44 3.99
N VAL A 232 5.58 -7.29 3.90
CA VAL A 232 6.13 -6.76 2.63
C VAL A 232 7.05 -7.77 1.97
N ALA A 233 7.96 -8.40 2.74
CA ALA A 233 8.88 -9.41 2.24
C ALA A 233 8.20 -10.61 1.56
N LYS A 234 6.94 -10.88 1.92
CA LYS A 234 6.16 -12.00 1.37
C LYS A 234 5.36 -11.65 0.13
N VAL A 235 4.88 -10.40 0.04
CA VAL A 235 3.85 -10.06 -0.95
C VAL A 235 4.29 -9.07 -2.02
N ALA A 236 5.30 -8.22 -1.76
CA ALA A 236 5.65 -7.12 -2.64
C ALA A 236 6.69 -7.48 -3.68
N ASP A 237 6.55 -6.94 -4.89
CA ASP A 237 7.57 -6.91 -5.94
C ASP A 237 8.44 -5.66 -5.80
N TYR A 238 7.82 -4.54 -5.40
CA TYR A 238 8.44 -3.22 -5.31
C TYR A 238 8.02 -2.51 -4.02
N VAL A 239 8.94 -1.78 -3.40
CA VAL A 239 8.73 -1.12 -2.11
C VAL A 239 8.99 0.36 -2.20
N ASN A 240 8.10 1.15 -1.63
CA ASN A 240 8.21 2.58 -1.44
C ASN A 240 8.25 2.88 0.07
N VAL A 241 9.37 3.32 0.56
CA VAL A 241 9.56 3.71 1.97
C VAL A 241 9.15 5.16 2.14
N MET A 242 8.16 5.40 2.99
CA MET A 242 7.56 6.72 3.17
C MET A 242 7.83 7.27 4.56
N TYR A 243 8.31 8.50 4.63
CA TYR A 243 8.56 9.24 5.86
C TYR A 243 8.09 10.68 5.74
N ALA A 244 7.36 11.18 6.74
CA ALA A 244 6.93 12.57 6.83
C ALA A 244 6.35 13.16 5.52
N GLY A 245 5.46 12.41 4.85
CA GLY A 245 4.79 12.83 3.62
C GLY A 245 5.60 12.69 2.34
N LYS A 246 6.76 12.03 2.37
CA LYS A 246 7.62 11.79 1.19
C LYS A 246 8.01 10.32 1.03
N ILE A 247 8.27 9.91 -0.19
CA ILE A 247 8.98 8.66 -0.46
C ILE A 247 10.47 8.97 -0.34
N VAL A 248 11.14 8.33 0.62
CA VAL A 248 12.56 8.55 0.93
C VAL A 248 13.47 7.49 0.30
N GLU A 249 12.93 6.30 0.04
CA GLU A 249 13.64 5.24 -0.68
C GLU A 249 12.65 4.39 -1.45
N THR A 250 13.04 3.90 -2.63
CA THR A 250 12.20 3.06 -3.47
C THR A 250 13.06 2.10 -4.28
N GLY A 251 12.61 0.85 -4.41
CA GLY A 251 13.33 -0.20 -5.12
C GLY A 251 12.58 -1.51 -5.13
N THR A 252 13.14 -2.53 -5.78
CA THR A 252 12.64 -3.90 -5.68
C THR A 252 12.75 -4.40 -4.24
N ILE A 253 12.00 -5.45 -3.91
CA ILE A 253 12.06 -6.06 -2.58
C ILE A 253 13.50 -6.43 -2.20
N ASP A 254 14.29 -6.97 -3.12
CA ASP A 254 15.67 -7.38 -2.86
C ASP A 254 16.58 -6.16 -2.62
N GLU A 255 16.40 -5.05 -3.36
CA GLU A 255 17.17 -3.83 -3.16
C GLU A 255 16.91 -3.21 -1.79
N ILE A 256 15.66 -3.13 -1.37
CA ILE A 256 15.29 -2.52 -0.08
C ILE A 256 15.69 -3.39 1.11
N PHE A 257 15.66 -4.72 0.99
CA PHE A 257 15.96 -5.62 2.11
C PHE A 257 17.45 -5.97 2.22
N TYR A 258 18.18 -6.01 1.10
CA TYR A 258 19.60 -6.45 1.10
C TYR A 258 20.60 -5.36 0.76
N ASP A 259 20.15 -4.21 0.23
CA ASP A 259 20.99 -3.06 -0.10
C ASP A 259 20.30 -1.72 0.22
N PRO A 260 19.63 -1.57 1.40
CA PRO A 260 18.98 -0.32 1.77
C PRO A 260 20.01 0.80 1.88
N ARG A 261 19.65 2.02 1.45
CA ARG A 261 20.55 3.17 1.38
C ARG A 261 20.14 4.35 2.25
N HIS A 262 18.86 4.38 2.67
CA HIS A 262 18.38 5.46 3.55
C HIS A 262 18.51 5.06 5.02
N PRO A 263 19.07 5.93 5.91
CA PRO A 263 19.18 5.63 7.34
C PRO A 263 17.85 5.31 8.03
N TYR A 264 16.75 5.87 7.56
CA TYR A 264 15.42 5.51 8.05
C TYR A 264 15.04 4.05 7.71
N THR A 265 15.34 3.61 6.50
CA THR A 265 15.12 2.21 6.07
C THR A 265 15.97 1.25 6.89
N TRP A 266 17.22 1.62 7.21
CA TRP A 266 18.07 0.85 8.12
C TRP A 266 17.41 0.68 9.49
N GLY A 267 16.86 1.77 10.04
CA GLY A 267 16.15 1.74 11.31
C GLY A 267 14.91 0.85 11.28
N LEU A 268 14.11 0.94 10.21
CA LEU A 268 12.93 0.09 10.03
C LEU A 268 13.30 -1.40 9.95
N LEU A 269 14.34 -1.75 9.18
CA LEU A 269 14.80 -3.12 9.04
C LEU A 269 15.41 -3.65 10.35
N SER A 270 16.16 -2.82 11.09
CA SER A 270 16.76 -3.20 12.37
C SER A 270 15.72 -3.36 13.49
N SER A 271 14.53 -2.77 13.35
CA SER A 271 13.43 -2.94 14.30
C SER A 271 12.59 -4.21 14.07
N MET A 272 12.89 -4.98 13.02
CA MET A 272 12.23 -6.28 12.80
C MET A 272 12.76 -7.31 13.79
N PRO A 273 11.88 -8.10 14.43
CA PRO A 273 12.31 -9.23 15.25
C PRO A 273 13.12 -10.21 14.39
N ASP A 274 14.34 -10.45 14.77
CA ASP A 274 15.14 -11.54 14.20
C ASP A 274 14.98 -12.78 15.08
N LEU A 275 14.59 -13.91 14.48
CA LEU A 275 14.39 -15.16 15.21
C LEU A 275 15.72 -15.84 15.59
N ASP A 276 16.84 -15.36 15.02
CA ASP A 276 18.16 -15.99 15.16
C ASP A 276 19.13 -15.18 16.06
N THR A 277 18.71 -14.02 16.58
CA THR A 277 19.54 -13.24 17.52
C THR A 277 19.03 -13.36 18.95
N ASP A 278 19.93 -13.79 19.86
CA ASP A 278 19.72 -13.79 21.32
C ASP A 278 19.74 -12.38 21.96
N ASP A 279 19.77 -11.32 21.14
CA ASP A 279 19.73 -9.93 21.64
C ASP A 279 18.31 -9.55 22.03
N ASP A 280 18.07 -9.42 23.32
CA ASP A 280 16.81 -8.99 23.93
C ASP A 280 16.45 -7.50 23.65
N GLU A 281 17.33 -6.72 23.03
CA GLU A 281 17.10 -5.31 22.72
C GLU A 281 16.75 -5.07 21.25
N LEU A 282 15.44 -4.94 20.96
CA LEU A 282 14.96 -4.46 19.67
C LEU A 282 15.46 -3.01 19.43
N TYR A 283 16.14 -2.79 18.31
CA TYR A 283 16.53 -1.44 17.89
C TYR A 283 15.28 -0.60 17.63
N THR A 284 15.17 0.53 18.29
CA THR A 284 14.11 1.50 18.07
C THR A 284 14.67 2.76 17.42
N ILE A 285 13.97 3.29 16.41
CA ILE A 285 14.36 4.56 15.79
C ILE A 285 14.14 5.67 16.83
N PRO A 286 15.18 6.42 17.25
CA PRO A 286 15.07 7.39 18.33
C PRO A 286 14.19 8.59 17.93
N GLY A 287 13.58 9.25 18.92
CA GLY A 287 12.80 10.47 18.73
C GLY A 287 11.42 10.24 18.10
N THR A 288 10.78 11.32 17.69
CA THR A 288 9.44 11.33 17.08
C THR A 288 9.49 11.92 15.67
N PRO A 289 8.61 11.51 14.76
CA PRO A 289 8.44 12.15 13.45
C PRO A 289 8.16 13.66 13.59
N PRO A 290 8.56 14.48 12.60
CA PRO A 290 8.33 15.91 12.65
C PRO A 290 6.83 16.24 12.59
N ASN A 291 6.46 17.34 13.25
CA ASN A 291 5.12 17.89 13.12
C ASN A 291 4.98 18.62 11.77
N LEU A 292 4.19 18.05 10.86
CA LEU A 292 3.96 18.58 9.51
C LEU A 292 3.03 19.83 9.46
N ALA A 293 2.59 20.32 10.62
CA ALA A 293 1.97 21.66 10.73
C ALA A 293 3.00 22.79 10.64
N HIS A 294 4.28 22.46 10.80
CA HIS A 294 5.39 23.41 10.64
C HIS A 294 6.16 23.11 9.36
N GLU A 295 6.79 24.14 8.81
CA GLU A 295 7.68 23.98 7.66
C GLU A 295 8.86 23.05 8.02
N VAL A 296 9.03 21.99 7.22
CA VAL A 296 10.17 21.09 7.35
C VAL A 296 11.34 21.67 6.54
N LYS A 297 12.37 22.14 7.24
CA LYS A 297 13.61 22.60 6.61
C LYS A 297 14.60 21.45 6.49
N GLY A 298 15.17 21.29 5.29
CA GLY A 298 16.09 20.20 5.01
C GLY A 298 15.45 18.82 5.01
N ASP A 299 16.21 17.78 5.33
CA ASP A 299 15.73 16.42 5.46
C ASP A 299 14.87 16.25 6.71
N ALA A 300 13.62 15.79 6.52
CA ALA A 300 12.68 15.53 7.61
C ALA A 300 13.22 14.50 8.63
N PHE A 301 14.08 13.58 8.20
CA PHE A 301 14.67 12.57 9.06
C PHE A 301 15.95 13.04 9.78
N ALA A 302 16.57 14.14 9.37
CA ALA A 302 17.82 14.63 9.94
C ALA A 302 17.86 14.68 11.48
N PRO A 303 16.81 15.14 12.20
CA PRO A 303 16.83 15.17 13.68
C PRO A 303 16.90 13.78 14.35
N ARG A 304 16.56 12.72 13.62
CA ARG A 304 16.56 11.31 14.09
C ARG A 304 17.69 10.49 13.48
N ASN A 305 18.44 11.09 12.55
CA ASN A 305 19.50 10.44 11.78
C ASN A 305 20.85 10.66 12.43
N LYS A 306 21.42 9.62 13.06
CA LYS A 306 22.77 9.70 13.65
C LYS A 306 23.89 9.91 12.63
N TYR A 307 23.59 9.76 11.34
CA TYR A 307 24.51 10.00 10.22
C TYR A 307 24.22 11.30 9.48
N ALA A 308 23.37 12.18 10.05
CA ALA A 308 23.00 13.43 9.41
C ALA A 308 24.22 14.31 9.16
N LEU A 309 24.27 14.89 7.96
CA LEU A 309 25.28 15.86 7.55
C LEU A 309 24.74 17.28 7.80
N ASN A 310 25.61 18.28 7.88
CA ASN A 310 25.20 19.68 8.04
C ASN A 310 24.26 20.18 6.92
N ILE A 311 24.34 19.58 5.74
CA ILE A 311 23.47 19.90 4.60
C ILE A 311 22.05 19.38 4.83
N ASP A 312 21.86 18.22 5.48
CA ASP A 312 20.56 17.64 5.79
C ASP A 312 19.68 18.59 6.62
N LEU A 313 20.30 19.43 7.46
CA LEU A 313 19.59 20.43 8.28
C LEU A 313 19.09 21.65 7.47
N ARG A 314 19.52 21.82 6.23
CA ARG A 314 19.28 23.03 5.44
C ARG A 314 18.59 22.78 4.10
N ILE A 315 18.96 21.71 3.43
CA ILE A 315 18.54 21.40 2.07
C ILE A 315 18.03 19.97 2.03
N GLU A 316 16.81 19.81 1.56
CA GLU A 316 16.20 18.50 1.37
C GLU A 316 16.97 17.71 0.30
N PRO A 317 17.31 16.41 0.55
CA PRO A 317 18.02 15.61 -0.43
C PRO A 317 17.13 15.32 -1.65
N PRO A 318 17.67 15.45 -2.86
CA PRO A 318 16.99 14.98 -4.05
C PRO A 318 16.96 13.45 -4.10
N MET A 319 16.12 12.88 -4.93
CA MET A 319 16.08 11.43 -5.16
C MET A 319 17.26 11.00 -6.05
N PHE A 320 18.32 10.45 -5.45
CA PHE A 320 19.48 9.89 -6.15
C PHE A 320 19.17 8.50 -6.70
N LYS A 321 19.72 8.16 -7.87
CA LYS A 321 19.76 6.78 -8.35
C LYS A 321 20.90 6.04 -7.69
N VAL A 322 20.67 4.82 -7.22
CA VAL A 322 21.73 3.96 -6.67
C VAL A 322 22.56 3.42 -7.83
N PRO A 323 23.92 3.55 -7.77
CA PRO A 323 24.79 3.05 -8.82
C PRO A 323 24.60 1.53 -9.05
N GLY A 324 24.48 1.15 -10.32
CA GLY A 324 24.26 -0.26 -10.71
C GLY A 324 22.81 -0.73 -10.72
N SER A 325 21.86 0.09 -10.25
CA SER A 325 20.44 -0.20 -10.33
C SER A 325 19.69 0.73 -11.28
N THR A 326 18.64 0.22 -11.92
CA THR A 326 17.69 0.98 -12.73
C THR A 326 16.42 1.34 -11.96
N THR A 327 16.15 0.67 -10.85
CA THR A 327 14.93 0.74 -10.05
C THR A 327 15.15 1.41 -8.70
N HIS A 328 16.32 1.22 -8.08
CA HIS A 328 16.63 1.70 -6.75
C HIS A 328 16.96 3.21 -6.73
N LYS A 329 16.20 3.95 -5.93
CA LYS A 329 16.40 5.39 -5.73
C LYS A 329 16.25 5.73 -4.26
N VAL A 330 16.97 6.76 -3.80
CA VAL A 330 17.03 7.15 -2.39
C VAL A 330 17.21 8.67 -2.22
N ALA A 331 16.46 9.27 -1.31
CA ALA A 331 16.56 10.66 -0.92
C ALA A 331 17.50 10.83 0.30
N SER A 332 18.78 10.73 0.09
CA SER A 332 19.78 10.90 1.16
C SER A 332 21.05 11.55 0.62
N TRP A 333 21.55 12.59 1.31
CA TRP A 333 22.84 13.21 0.99
C TRP A 333 24.04 12.28 1.18
N LEU A 334 23.89 11.16 1.87
CA LEU A 334 24.92 10.11 1.95
C LEU A 334 25.25 9.49 0.58
N MET A 335 24.37 9.66 -0.41
CA MET A 335 24.61 9.21 -1.80
C MET A 335 25.42 10.19 -2.64
N HIS A 336 25.66 11.40 -2.14
CA HIS A 336 26.46 12.38 -2.86
C HIS A 336 27.93 11.96 -2.88
N GLU A 337 28.63 12.17 -4.01
CA GLU A 337 30.04 11.75 -4.21
C GLU A 337 31.03 12.26 -3.15
N LYS A 338 30.74 13.41 -2.54
CA LYS A 338 31.54 14.04 -1.47
C LYS A 338 31.11 13.63 -0.06
N ALA A 339 30.10 12.78 0.07
CA ALA A 339 29.65 12.32 1.38
C ALA A 339 30.67 11.37 2.02
N PRO A 340 30.76 11.33 3.36
CA PRO A 340 31.56 10.30 4.02
C PRO A 340 30.98 8.92 3.73
N LYS A 341 31.86 7.94 3.58
CA LYS A 341 31.42 6.53 3.48
C LYS A 341 30.92 6.08 4.84
N VAL A 342 29.67 5.66 4.89
CA VAL A 342 29.04 5.11 6.08
C VAL A 342 28.79 3.63 5.82
N GLU A 343 29.24 2.76 6.71
CA GLU A 343 28.92 1.34 6.68
C GLU A 343 27.46 1.16 7.15
N MET A 344 26.74 0.34 6.40
CA MET A 344 25.36 0.03 6.69
C MET A 344 25.27 -0.82 7.97
N PRO A 345 24.50 -0.40 9.00
CA PRO A 345 24.44 -1.11 10.27
C PRO A 345 23.57 -2.37 10.24
N VAL A 346 23.07 -2.75 9.07
CA VAL A 346 22.19 -3.93 8.91
C VAL A 346 23.06 -5.12 8.54
N GLU A 347 23.13 -6.13 9.41
CA GLU A 347 23.88 -7.36 9.17
C GLU A 347 23.39 -8.12 7.93
N ASP A 348 24.29 -8.90 7.33
CA ASP A 348 24.05 -9.61 6.06
C ASP A 348 22.92 -10.65 6.18
N ARG A 349 21.69 -10.24 5.89
CA ARG A 349 20.48 -11.10 5.92
C ARG A 349 20.36 -12.07 4.74
N LYS A 350 21.36 -12.14 3.85
CA LYS A 350 21.35 -13.07 2.70
C LYS A 350 21.33 -14.54 3.11
N SER A 351 21.90 -14.86 4.28
CA SER A 351 21.95 -16.24 4.79
C SER A 351 20.58 -16.79 5.19
N THR A 352 19.70 -15.96 5.72
CA THR A 352 18.40 -16.39 6.28
C THR A 352 17.37 -16.75 5.19
N ARG A 353 17.39 -16.08 4.03
CA ARG A 353 16.45 -16.37 2.93
C ARG A 353 16.86 -17.61 2.12
N LEU A 354 18.13 -17.90 2.00
CA LEU A 354 18.62 -19.15 1.37
C LEU A 354 18.12 -20.39 2.11
N ASN A 355 18.03 -20.34 3.43
CA ASN A 355 17.49 -21.43 4.24
C ASN A 355 15.96 -21.58 4.13
N SER A 356 15.20 -20.50 3.99
CA SER A 356 13.75 -20.56 3.83
C SER A 356 13.29 -20.97 2.42
N SER A 357 14.08 -20.66 1.37
CA SER A 357 13.76 -21.05 -0.02
C SER A 357 14.04 -22.55 -0.29
N HIS A 358 14.92 -23.18 0.48
CA HIS A 358 15.15 -24.64 0.40
C HIS A 358 14.03 -25.45 1.04
N LEU A 359 13.32 -24.91 2.03
CA LEU A 359 12.17 -25.56 2.67
C LEU A 359 10.87 -25.51 1.84
N SER A 360 10.74 -24.58 0.90
CA SER A 360 9.57 -24.46 0.02
C SER A 360 9.67 -25.25 -1.29
N ARG A 361 10.87 -25.81 -1.64
CA ARG A 361 11.08 -26.60 -2.86
C ARG A 361 11.05 -28.12 -2.66
N SER A 362 10.82 -28.59 -1.43
CA SER A 362 10.78 -30.01 -1.09
C SER A 362 9.42 -30.47 -0.54
N ARG A 363 8.32 -30.01 -1.13
CA ARG A 363 7.00 -30.66 -0.95
C ARG A 363 6.14 -30.47 -2.20
#